data_03ee1d9f5f2a08673c6c35f92b6263e8
#
_entry.id   03ee1d9f5f2a08673c6c35f92b6263e8
#
_cell.length_a   1.000
_cell.length_b   1.000
_cell.length_c   1.000
_cell.angle_alpha   90.00
_cell.angle_beta   90.00
_cell.angle_gamma   90.00
#
_symmetry.space_group_name_H-M   'P 1'
#
loop_
_entity.id
_entity.type
_entity.pdbx_description
1 polymer ?
#
loop_
_entity_poly.entity_id
_entity_poly.type
_entity_poly.pdbx_seq_one_letter_code
_entity_poly.pdbx_strand_id
1 'polypeptide(L)'
;MDNVGIVVDDLPATIAFFRELGLELEGQATIEGEWAGRVTGLGDQRVEIAMMRTPDGHGRLELSRFLSPPVVADHRNAPVNALGYLRIMFAVDDIDDTLARLRKHGAQLVSSDVVQYEDAYRLCYIRAPGGLLIGLAQEIG
;
A
#
# COMPACT_ATOMS: atom_id res chain seq x y z
N MET A 1 -7.51 -13.56 -7.39
CA MET A 1 -7.11 -12.98 -6.08
C MET A 1 -8.08 -11.87 -5.73
N ASP A 2 -8.61 -11.86 -4.53
CA ASP A 2 -9.62 -10.86 -4.15
C ASP A 2 -8.98 -9.52 -3.76
N ASN A 3 -8.07 -9.53 -2.81
CA ASN A 3 -7.38 -8.32 -2.37
C ASN A 3 -6.04 -8.64 -1.71
N VAL A 4 -5.24 -7.60 -1.51
CA VAL A 4 -4.05 -7.62 -0.66
C VAL A 4 -4.33 -6.76 0.56
N GLY A 5 -4.13 -7.32 1.74
CA GLY A 5 -4.35 -6.61 3.00
C GLY A 5 -3.08 -5.97 3.53
N ILE A 6 -3.19 -4.75 4.01
CA ILE A 6 -2.08 -4.01 4.62
C ILE A 6 -2.57 -3.42 5.93
N VAL A 7 -1.86 -3.73 7.02
CA VAL A 7 -2.13 -3.11 8.31
C VAL A 7 -1.36 -1.78 8.39
N VAL A 8 -2.07 -0.71 8.70
CA VAL A 8 -1.53 0.66 8.74
C VAL A 8 -1.88 1.32 10.07
N ASP A 9 -1.17 2.38 10.42
CA ASP A 9 -1.46 3.14 11.65
C ASP A 9 -2.19 4.47 11.35
N ASP A 10 -1.98 5.04 10.17
CA ASP A 10 -2.64 6.28 9.74
C ASP A 10 -3.49 5.99 8.49
N LEU A 11 -4.73 5.63 8.72
CA LEU A 11 -5.63 5.25 7.62
C LEU A 11 -5.92 6.44 6.68
N PRO A 12 -6.25 7.65 7.17
CA PRO A 12 -6.48 8.77 6.26
C PRO A 12 -5.27 9.12 5.38
N ALA A 13 -4.07 9.13 5.93
CA ALA A 13 -2.86 9.43 5.16
C ALA A 13 -2.59 8.36 4.10
N THR A 14 -2.82 7.09 4.44
CA THR A 14 -2.63 5.97 3.51
C THR A 14 -3.65 6.02 2.39
N ILE A 15 -4.91 6.31 2.70
CA ILE A 15 -5.95 6.51 1.67
C ILE A 15 -5.56 7.64 0.72
N ALA A 16 -5.12 8.77 1.25
CA ALA A 16 -4.71 9.92 0.44
C ALA A 16 -3.55 9.58 -0.50
N PHE A 17 -2.58 8.81 0.00
CA PHE A 17 -1.46 8.33 -0.81
C PHE A 17 -1.95 7.48 -2.00
N PHE A 18 -2.78 6.47 -1.73
CA PHE A 18 -3.26 5.59 -2.79
C PHE A 18 -4.22 6.28 -3.75
N ARG A 19 -4.99 7.26 -3.29
CA ARG A 19 -5.79 8.11 -4.19
C ARG A 19 -4.91 8.91 -5.14
N GLU A 20 -3.81 9.47 -4.65
CA GLU A 20 -2.87 10.21 -5.50
C GLU A 20 -2.22 9.29 -6.53
N LEU A 21 -1.98 8.03 -6.17
CA LEU A 21 -1.48 7.02 -7.11
C LEU A 21 -2.51 6.64 -8.17
N GLY A 22 -3.79 6.89 -7.93
CA GLY A 22 -4.87 6.64 -8.87
C GLY A 22 -5.91 5.63 -8.42
N LEU A 23 -5.77 5.06 -7.23
CA LEU A 23 -6.77 4.12 -6.73
C LEU A 23 -8.02 4.86 -6.26
N GLU A 24 -9.15 4.18 -6.34
CA GLU A 24 -10.44 4.68 -5.90
C GLU A 24 -10.84 4.03 -4.58
N LEU A 25 -11.37 4.83 -3.67
CA LEU A 25 -11.94 4.31 -2.42
C LEU A 25 -13.32 3.71 -2.71
N GLU A 26 -13.45 2.40 -2.56
CA GLU A 26 -14.74 1.71 -2.74
C GLU A 26 -15.63 1.85 -1.51
N GLY A 27 -15.05 1.84 -0.31
CA GLY A 27 -15.81 1.93 0.91
C GLY A 27 -14.95 1.87 2.15
N GLN A 28 -15.53 2.28 3.26
CA GLN A 28 -14.93 2.21 4.60
C GLN A 28 -15.94 1.64 5.58
N ALA A 29 -15.44 0.90 6.57
CA ALA A 29 -16.28 0.36 7.63
C ALA A 29 -15.45 0.10 8.87
N THR A 30 -16.13 0.05 10.02
CA THR A 30 -15.56 -0.51 11.25
C THR A 30 -16.05 -1.93 11.37
N ILE A 31 -15.13 -2.87 11.43
CA ILE A 31 -15.43 -4.31 11.57
C ILE A 31 -15.18 -4.69 13.02
N GLU A 32 -16.20 -5.20 13.68
CA GLU A 32 -16.13 -5.63 15.07
C GLU A 32 -17.11 -6.77 15.32
N GLY A 33 -17.01 -7.37 16.48
CA GLY A 33 -17.87 -8.49 16.88
C GLY A 33 -17.12 -9.80 16.93
N GLU A 34 -17.75 -10.79 17.54
CA GLU A 34 -17.15 -12.10 17.77
C GLU A 34 -16.74 -12.81 16.48
N TRP A 35 -17.55 -12.67 15.44
CA TRP A 35 -17.27 -13.32 14.16
C TRP A 35 -15.95 -12.84 13.55
N ALA A 36 -15.64 -11.54 13.69
CA ALA A 36 -14.41 -10.97 13.16
C ALA A 36 -13.17 -11.57 13.84
N GLY A 37 -13.22 -11.67 15.15
CA GLY A 37 -12.16 -12.31 15.92
C GLY A 37 -12.00 -13.79 15.61
N ARG A 38 -13.09 -14.50 15.30
CA ARG A 38 -13.01 -15.90 14.88
C ARG A 38 -12.35 -16.07 13.52
N VAL A 39 -12.54 -15.15 12.61
CA VAL A 39 -11.87 -15.19 11.29
C VAL A 39 -10.35 -15.04 11.45
N THR A 40 -9.91 -14.10 12.26
CA THR A 40 -8.48 -13.79 12.42
C THR A 40 -7.80 -14.53 13.54
N GLY A 41 -8.55 -15.07 14.48
CA GLY A 41 -8.02 -15.70 15.68
C GLY A 41 -7.60 -14.73 16.79
N LEU A 42 -7.94 -13.44 16.66
CA LEU A 42 -7.48 -12.41 17.59
C LEU A 42 -8.43 -12.13 18.79
N GLY A 43 -9.62 -12.69 18.80
CA GLY A 43 -10.58 -12.40 19.88
C GLY A 43 -11.26 -11.04 19.70
N ASP A 44 -11.33 -10.22 20.75
CA ASP A 44 -12.02 -8.92 20.74
C ASP A 44 -11.46 -7.94 19.71
N GLN A 45 -11.79 -8.19 18.46
CA GLN A 45 -11.28 -7.41 17.36
C GLN A 45 -12.17 -6.22 17.03
N ARG A 46 -11.55 -5.06 16.88
CA ARG A 46 -12.18 -3.88 16.33
C ARG A 46 -11.19 -3.24 15.36
N VAL A 47 -11.56 -3.12 14.10
CA VAL A 47 -10.66 -2.66 13.04
C VAL A 47 -11.42 -1.74 12.09
N GLU A 48 -10.80 -0.61 11.74
CA GLU A 48 -11.28 0.23 10.67
C GLU A 48 -10.66 -0.26 9.37
N ILE A 49 -11.48 -0.45 8.34
CA ILE A 49 -11.00 -0.87 7.02
C ILE A 49 -11.38 0.15 5.95
N ALA A 50 -10.55 0.21 4.92
CA ALA A 50 -10.83 0.92 3.69
C ALA A 50 -10.48 0.01 2.52
N MET A 51 -11.44 -0.19 1.61
CA MET A 51 -11.21 -0.94 0.39
C MET A 51 -10.89 0.03 -0.73
N MET A 52 -9.76 -0.19 -1.37
CA MET A 52 -9.31 0.62 -2.50
C MET A 52 -9.17 -0.25 -3.75
N ARG A 53 -9.55 0.31 -4.89
CA ARG A 53 -9.55 -0.40 -6.17
C ARG A 53 -8.65 0.32 -7.16
N THR A 54 -7.90 -0.44 -7.96
CA THR A 54 -7.15 0.13 -9.08
C THR A 54 -8.12 0.64 -10.17
N PRO A 55 -7.73 1.68 -10.94
CA PRO A 55 -8.61 2.25 -11.98
C PRO A 55 -9.07 1.24 -13.02
N ASP A 56 -8.23 0.26 -13.34
CA ASP A 56 -8.56 -0.82 -14.28
C ASP A 56 -9.49 -1.88 -13.69
N GLY A 57 -9.76 -1.82 -12.38
CA GLY A 57 -10.62 -2.78 -11.69
C GLY A 57 -9.98 -4.14 -11.43
N HIS A 58 -8.70 -4.32 -11.72
CA HIS A 58 -8.04 -5.63 -11.61
C HIS A 58 -7.41 -5.89 -10.25
N GLY A 59 -7.18 -4.85 -9.45
CA GLY A 59 -6.54 -4.99 -8.14
C GLY A 59 -7.28 -4.25 -7.04
N ARG A 60 -7.27 -4.81 -5.84
CA ARG A 60 -7.87 -4.22 -4.65
C ARG A 60 -6.93 -4.33 -3.47
N LEU A 61 -6.94 -3.30 -2.64
CA LEU A 61 -6.24 -3.29 -1.37
C LEU A 61 -7.27 -3.17 -0.25
N GLU A 62 -7.04 -3.92 0.84
CA GLU A 62 -7.76 -3.71 2.08
C GLU A 62 -6.79 -3.07 3.08
N LEU A 63 -7.01 -1.81 3.37
CA LEU A 63 -6.23 -1.08 4.37
C LEU A 63 -6.91 -1.25 5.72
N SER A 64 -6.16 -1.69 6.74
CA SER A 64 -6.71 -2.01 8.06
C SER A 64 -5.98 -1.24 9.14
N ARG A 65 -6.73 -0.54 9.99
CA ARG A 65 -6.21 0.08 11.21
C ARG A 65 -6.83 -0.59 12.42
N PHE A 66 -6.02 -1.33 13.19
CA PHE A 66 -6.51 -2.02 14.38
C PHE A 66 -6.71 -1.04 15.52
N LEU A 67 -7.92 -1.00 16.06
CA LEU A 67 -8.27 -0.28 17.28
C LEU A 67 -8.10 -1.19 18.49
N SER A 68 -8.41 -2.47 18.33
CA SER A 68 -8.12 -3.53 19.28
C SER A 68 -8.08 -4.89 18.57
N PRO A 69 -7.21 -5.83 18.98
CA PRO A 69 -6.09 -5.60 19.90
C PRO A 69 -5.06 -4.66 19.30
N PRO A 70 -4.14 -4.09 20.12
CA PRO A 70 -3.08 -3.21 19.58
C PRO A 70 -2.18 -3.95 18.59
N VAL A 71 -1.63 -3.20 17.63
CA VAL A 71 -0.62 -3.75 16.71
C VAL A 71 0.59 -4.26 17.50
N VAL A 72 1.20 -5.35 17.02
CA VAL A 72 2.23 -6.06 17.80
C VAL A 72 3.64 -6.00 17.20
N ALA A 73 3.77 -5.60 15.94
CA ALA A 73 5.06 -5.56 15.26
C ALA A 73 5.03 -4.47 14.20
N ASP A 74 6.21 -4.01 13.79
CA ASP A 74 6.33 -3.02 12.73
C ASP A 74 7.35 -3.49 11.69
N HIS A 75 6.84 -3.89 10.54
CA HIS A 75 7.66 -4.37 9.42
C HIS A 75 7.78 -3.35 8.29
N ARG A 76 7.21 -2.15 8.44
CA ARG A 76 7.07 -1.20 7.34
C ARG A 76 8.41 -0.76 6.75
N ASN A 77 9.41 -0.52 7.59
CA ASN A 77 10.73 -0.08 7.15
C ASN A 77 11.73 -1.22 7.00
N ALA A 78 11.26 -2.47 6.92
CA ALA A 78 12.15 -3.60 6.72
C ALA A 78 12.92 -3.46 5.40
N PRO A 79 14.16 -3.96 5.32
CA PRO A 79 14.88 -3.98 4.05
C PRO A 79 14.11 -4.73 2.97
N VAL A 80 14.33 -4.37 1.71
CA VAL A 80 13.59 -4.95 0.58
C VAL A 80 13.77 -6.47 0.46
N ASN A 81 14.82 -7.02 1.05
CA ASN A 81 15.11 -8.44 1.06
C ASN A 81 14.75 -9.13 2.38
N ALA A 82 13.97 -8.50 3.24
CA ALA A 82 13.50 -9.14 4.47
C ALA A 82 12.56 -10.31 4.12
N LEU A 83 12.81 -11.46 4.77
CA LEU A 83 12.00 -12.65 4.51
C LEU A 83 10.54 -12.41 4.87
N GLY A 84 9.62 -12.73 3.95
CA GLY A 84 8.19 -12.57 4.17
C GLY A 84 7.64 -11.14 4.00
N TYR A 85 8.51 -10.15 3.77
CA TYR A 85 8.06 -8.77 3.54
C TYR A 85 7.47 -8.64 2.14
N LEU A 86 6.34 -7.95 2.05
CA LEU A 86 5.61 -7.81 0.79
C LEU A 86 5.86 -6.44 0.16
N ARG A 87 5.95 -6.46 -1.14
CA ARG A 87 5.98 -5.26 -1.98
C ARG A 87 4.86 -5.36 -3.00
N ILE A 88 4.17 -4.25 -3.23
CA ILE A 88 3.17 -4.15 -4.28
C ILE A 88 3.71 -3.21 -5.36
N MET A 89 3.73 -3.67 -6.61
CA MET A 89 4.18 -2.86 -7.73
C MET A 89 2.99 -2.43 -8.57
N PHE A 90 2.96 -1.14 -8.91
CA PHE A 90 1.92 -0.57 -9.76
C PHE A 90 2.51 -0.16 -11.10
N ALA A 91 1.82 -0.52 -12.17
CA ALA A 91 2.11 0.00 -13.49
C ALA A 91 1.58 1.45 -13.57
N VAL A 92 2.40 2.36 -14.05
CA VAL A 92 2.06 3.77 -14.19
C VAL A 92 2.38 4.26 -15.59
N ASP A 93 1.69 5.29 -16.06
CA ASP A 93 1.89 5.84 -17.39
C ASP A 93 3.08 6.79 -17.44
N ASP A 94 3.33 7.54 -16.39
CA ASP A 94 4.42 8.51 -16.28
C ASP A 94 5.02 8.43 -14.88
N ILE A 95 6.14 7.74 -14.74
CA ILE A 95 6.77 7.49 -13.45
C ILE A 95 7.30 8.77 -12.79
N ASP A 96 7.80 9.72 -13.58
CA ASP A 96 8.32 10.96 -13.03
C ASP A 96 7.20 11.83 -12.48
N ASP A 97 6.09 11.95 -13.20
CA ASP A 97 4.91 12.68 -12.72
C ASP A 97 4.31 12.01 -11.49
N THR A 98 4.15 10.69 -11.54
CA THR A 98 3.62 9.93 -10.41
C THR A 98 4.47 10.12 -9.17
N LEU A 99 5.79 10.00 -9.29
CA LEU A 99 6.71 10.18 -8.18
C LEU A 99 6.63 11.61 -7.61
N ALA A 100 6.57 12.62 -8.48
CA ALA A 100 6.44 14.02 -8.05
C ALA A 100 5.16 14.24 -7.24
N ARG A 101 4.05 13.66 -7.67
CA ARG A 101 2.77 13.76 -6.95
C ARG A 101 2.80 13.02 -5.62
N LEU A 102 3.38 11.83 -5.61
CA LEU A 102 3.46 11.01 -4.38
C LEU A 102 4.41 11.61 -3.34
N ARG A 103 5.42 12.35 -3.75
CA ARG A 103 6.31 13.06 -2.82
C ARG A 103 5.56 14.06 -1.94
N LYS A 104 4.47 14.61 -2.42
CA LYS A 104 3.61 15.50 -1.61
C LYS A 104 2.95 14.75 -0.45
N HIS A 105 2.87 13.44 -0.54
CA HIS A 105 2.34 12.56 0.50
C HIS A 105 3.45 11.87 1.29
N GLY A 106 4.68 12.36 1.19
CA GLY A 106 5.82 11.86 1.95
C GLY A 106 6.55 10.67 1.35
N ALA A 107 6.27 10.30 0.10
CA ALA A 107 6.99 9.22 -0.57
C ALA A 107 8.47 9.55 -0.75
N GLN A 108 9.31 8.54 -0.53
CA GLN A 108 10.76 8.66 -0.68
C GLN A 108 11.30 7.52 -1.52
N LEU A 109 12.21 7.81 -2.44
CA LEU A 109 12.90 6.77 -3.20
C LEU A 109 13.76 5.91 -2.28
N VAL A 110 13.76 4.60 -2.52
CA VAL A 110 14.63 3.65 -1.84
C VAL A 110 16.07 3.78 -2.35
N SER A 111 16.21 3.99 -3.67
CA SER A 111 17.51 4.24 -4.31
C SER A 111 17.67 5.74 -4.63
N SER A 112 18.81 6.12 -5.23
CA SER A 112 19.06 7.51 -5.59
C SER A 112 18.21 7.98 -6.77
N ASP A 113 17.88 7.08 -7.70
CA ASP A 113 17.22 7.41 -8.95
C ASP A 113 16.18 6.37 -9.36
N VAL A 114 15.28 6.80 -10.27
CA VAL A 114 14.50 5.89 -11.12
C VAL A 114 15.47 5.23 -12.08
N VAL A 115 15.38 3.92 -12.24
CA VAL A 115 16.32 3.12 -13.04
C VAL A 115 15.64 2.67 -14.32
N GLN A 116 16.33 2.82 -15.44
CA GLN A 116 15.87 2.29 -16.71
C GLN A 116 16.43 0.88 -16.91
N TYR A 117 15.54 -0.06 -17.20
CA TYR A 117 15.89 -1.44 -17.55
C TYR A 117 15.77 -1.62 -19.06
N GLU A 118 16.90 -1.69 -19.73
CA GLU A 118 16.98 -1.80 -21.18
C GLU A 118 16.12 -0.69 -21.85
N ASP A 119 15.47 -1.02 -22.97
CA ASP A 119 14.51 -0.13 -23.61
C ASP A 119 13.06 -0.51 -23.29
N ALA A 120 12.85 -1.21 -22.18
CA ALA A 120 11.56 -1.80 -21.82
C ALA A 120 10.84 -1.04 -20.70
N TYR A 121 11.54 -0.75 -19.59
CA TYR A 121 10.91 -0.22 -18.40
C TYR A 121 11.76 0.85 -17.73
N ARG A 122 11.07 1.73 -16.99
CA ARG A 122 11.64 2.55 -15.93
C ARG A 122 11.02 2.11 -14.62
N LEU A 123 11.84 1.90 -13.60
CA LEU A 123 11.45 1.25 -12.36
C LEU A 123 11.98 2.03 -11.16
N CYS A 124 11.21 2.05 -10.08
CA CYS A 124 11.71 2.46 -8.78
C CYS A 124 10.93 1.81 -7.66
N TYR A 125 11.56 1.73 -6.50
CA TYR A 125 10.88 1.43 -5.24
C TYR A 125 10.81 2.70 -4.42
N ILE A 126 9.71 2.88 -3.71
CA ILE A 126 9.49 4.01 -2.81
C ILE A 126 9.00 3.51 -1.46
N ARG A 127 9.21 4.33 -0.44
CA ARG A 127 8.56 4.17 0.86
C ARG A 127 7.35 5.09 0.88
N ALA A 128 6.18 4.49 1.08
CA ALA A 128 4.92 5.19 1.27
C ALA A 128 4.77 5.65 2.73
N PRO A 129 3.68 6.31 3.11
CA PRO A 129 3.46 6.72 4.51
C PRO A 129 3.71 5.57 5.49
N GLY A 130 4.46 5.86 6.55
CA GLY A 130 4.86 4.87 7.54
C GLY A 130 6.01 3.95 7.11
N GLY A 131 6.44 4.00 5.84
CA GLY A 131 7.56 3.21 5.33
C GLY A 131 7.19 1.97 4.53
N LEU A 132 5.93 1.83 4.11
CA LEU A 132 5.48 0.73 3.26
C LEU A 132 6.25 0.72 1.95
N LEU A 133 6.65 -0.46 1.49
CA LEU A 133 7.40 -0.63 0.24
C LEU A 133 6.45 -0.75 -0.95
N ILE A 134 6.56 0.19 -1.87
CA ILE A 134 5.76 0.23 -3.10
C ILE A 134 6.71 0.29 -4.30
N GLY A 135 6.42 -0.49 -5.32
CA GLY A 135 7.13 -0.41 -6.59
C GLY A 135 6.31 0.35 -7.64
N LEU A 136 7.01 1.08 -8.49
CA LEU A 136 6.42 1.75 -9.66
C LEU A 136 7.14 1.27 -10.90
N ALA A 137 6.38 0.98 -11.95
CA ALA A 137 6.92 0.54 -13.23
C ALA A 137 6.23 1.26 -14.38
N GLN A 138 7.01 1.87 -15.25
CA GLN A 138 6.53 2.47 -16.50
C GLN A 138 7.08 1.68 -17.67
N GLU A 139 6.21 1.19 -18.53
CA GLU A 139 6.62 0.56 -19.79
C GLU A 139 6.98 1.65 -20.79
N ILE A 140 8.16 1.55 -21.42
CA ILE A 140 8.67 2.55 -22.38
C ILE A 140 8.96 1.96 -23.76
N GLY A 141 8.88 0.66 -23.90
CA GLY A 141 9.19 0.00 -25.15
C GLY A 141 8.11 -0.86 -25.73
#